data_02cf80abb472841df108782d2b5e42d8
#
_entry.id   02cf80abb472841df108782d2b5e42d8
#
_cell.length_a   1.000
_cell.length_b   1.000
_cell.length_c   1.000
_cell.angle_alpha   90.00
_cell.angle_beta   90.00
_cell.angle_gamma   90.00
#
_symmetry.space_group_name_H-M   'P 1'
#
loop_
_entity.id
_entity.type
_entity.pdbx_description
1 polymer ?
#
loop_
_entity_poly.entity_id
_entity_poly.type
_entity_poly.pdbx_seq_one_letter_code
_entity_poly.pdbx_strand_id
1 'polypeptide(L)'
;MQKMRERRSGMITISLCMIVKNEEKVLPRILKPMKEIVDKILICDTGSTDRTKEIIREFTAEVYDFPWKNDFSAARNFISEKVSTDYWMWLDADDMITQENLYRLKQLKETLSPNTDMVMMDYVTDFDEWNHAAFSCYRERILKTSRNFRWRGRVHESIIPTGNILYSPIQIEHRKIKPCSSFRNLHIYQPVSYTHLRAHE
;
A
#
# COMPACT_ATOMS: atom_id res chain seq x y z
N MET A 1 -9.94 -15.29 25.15
CA MET A 1 -10.40 -16.39 24.27
C MET A 1 -10.61 -15.83 22.87
N GLN A 2 -9.64 -16.02 21.99
CA GLN A 2 -9.68 -15.59 20.59
C GLN A 2 -10.53 -16.60 19.82
N LYS A 3 -11.72 -16.17 19.34
CA LYS A 3 -12.52 -16.99 18.42
C LYS A 3 -11.72 -17.14 17.12
N MET A 4 -11.10 -18.30 16.92
CA MET A 4 -10.64 -18.74 15.61
C MET A 4 -11.86 -18.70 14.68
N ARG A 5 -11.87 -17.76 13.73
CA ARG A 5 -12.84 -17.77 12.62
C ARG A 5 -12.57 -19.06 11.84
N GLU A 6 -13.50 -19.99 11.88
CA GLU A 6 -13.48 -21.17 11.01
C GLU A 6 -13.37 -20.68 9.55
N ARG A 7 -12.29 -21.10 8.87
CA ARG A 7 -12.09 -20.78 7.45
C ARG A 7 -13.22 -21.41 6.65
N ARG A 8 -14.06 -20.59 6.03
CA ARG A 8 -14.93 -21.09 4.95
C ARG A 8 -14.00 -21.55 3.83
N SER A 9 -14.08 -22.85 3.48
CA SER A 9 -13.32 -23.45 2.38
C SER A 9 -13.53 -22.66 1.10
N GLY A 10 -12.49 -22.03 0.54
CA GLY A 10 -12.52 -21.30 -0.73
C GLY A 10 -12.37 -19.76 -0.64
N MET A 11 -12.35 -19.14 0.56
CA MET A 11 -12.17 -17.70 0.67
C MET A 11 -10.68 -17.36 0.63
N ILE A 12 -10.30 -16.41 -0.25
CA ILE A 12 -8.91 -15.92 -0.35
C ILE A 12 -8.50 -15.16 0.92
N THR A 13 -7.20 -15.16 1.19
CA THR A 13 -6.60 -14.37 2.27
C THR A 13 -5.80 -13.21 1.71
N ILE A 14 -5.87 -12.04 2.37
CA ILE A 14 -5.19 -10.81 1.93
C ILE A 14 -4.38 -10.23 3.10
N SER A 15 -3.11 -9.90 2.85
CA SER A 15 -2.30 -9.07 3.75
C SER A 15 -2.30 -7.62 3.29
N LEU A 16 -2.48 -6.67 4.22
CA LEU A 16 -2.17 -5.27 3.99
C LEU A 16 -0.67 -5.04 4.25
N CYS A 17 0.05 -4.50 3.27
CA CYS A 17 1.44 -4.10 3.37
C CYS A 17 1.56 -2.58 3.33
N MET A 18 2.22 -1.97 4.30
CA MET A 18 2.44 -0.53 4.34
C MET A 18 3.89 -0.21 4.66
N ILE A 19 4.39 0.89 4.10
CA ILE A 19 5.64 1.52 4.55
C ILE A 19 5.30 2.85 5.23
N VAL A 20 5.87 3.11 6.39
CA VAL A 20 5.50 4.27 7.19
C VAL A 20 6.73 4.99 7.76
N LYS A 21 6.57 6.30 8.00
CA LYS A 21 7.52 7.11 8.77
C LYS A 21 6.84 8.33 9.36
N ASN A 22 6.77 8.42 10.70
CA ASN A 22 6.18 9.54 11.43
C ASN A 22 4.72 9.84 11.00
N GLU A 23 3.86 8.82 11.07
CA GLU A 23 2.46 8.87 10.64
C GLU A 23 1.46 8.72 11.81
N GLU A 24 1.84 9.06 13.05
CA GLU A 24 1.02 8.90 14.25
C GLU A 24 -0.39 9.51 14.14
N LYS A 25 -0.54 10.63 13.38
CA LYS A 25 -1.80 11.37 13.27
C LYS A 25 -2.79 10.75 12.29
N VAL A 26 -2.31 10.05 11.28
CA VAL A 26 -3.14 9.58 10.15
C VAL A 26 -3.35 8.08 10.15
N LEU A 27 -2.37 7.34 10.63
CA LEU A 27 -2.33 5.88 10.53
C LEU A 27 -3.56 5.17 11.12
N PRO A 28 -4.13 5.57 12.28
CA PRO A 28 -5.33 4.94 12.82
C PRO A 28 -6.55 5.03 11.90
N ARG A 29 -6.62 6.07 11.06
CA ARG A 29 -7.73 6.33 10.13
C ARG A 29 -7.88 5.20 9.10
N ILE A 30 -6.74 4.67 8.61
CA ILE A 30 -6.74 3.60 7.63
C ILE A 30 -6.65 2.22 8.26
N LEU A 31 -5.88 2.05 9.35
CA LEU A 31 -5.70 0.75 9.99
C LEU A 31 -6.99 0.22 10.64
N LYS A 32 -7.79 1.10 11.26
CA LYS A 32 -9.05 0.72 11.92
C LYS A 32 -10.01 -0.02 10.99
N PRO A 33 -10.44 0.56 9.85
CA PRO A 33 -11.32 -0.14 8.92
C PRO A 33 -10.65 -1.33 8.24
N MET A 34 -9.37 -1.25 7.90
CA MET A 34 -8.68 -2.33 7.20
C MET A 34 -8.51 -3.59 8.05
N LYS A 35 -8.39 -3.46 9.38
CA LYS A 35 -8.34 -4.59 10.31
C LYS A 35 -9.57 -5.51 10.23
N GLU A 36 -10.71 -4.98 9.82
CA GLU A 36 -11.96 -5.76 9.66
C GLU A 36 -12.05 -6.46 8.29
N ILE A 37 -11.18 -6.09 7.35
CA ILE A 37 -11.24 -6.58 5.96
C ILE A 37 -10.12 -7.56 5.67
N VAL A 38 -8.87 -7.22 6.03
CA VAL A 38 -7.70 -8.03 5.71
C VAL A 38 -7.43 -9.10 6.79
N ASP A 39 -6.69 -10.13 6.42
CA ASP A 39 -6.37 -11.23 7.33
C ASP A 39 -5.11 -10.95 8.14
N LYS A 40 -4.18 -10.16 7.58
CA LYS A 40 -2.95 -9.71 8.21
C LYS A 40 -2.63 -8.27 7.87
N ILE A 41 -1.92 -7.61 8.78
CA ILE A 41 -1.36 -6.28 8.56
C ILE A 41 0.15 -6.38 8.81
N LEU A 42 0.95 -6.06 7.79
CA LEU A 42 2.41 -6.04 7.84
C LEU A 42 2.87 -4.60 7.61
N ILE A 43 3.63 -4.06 8.53
CA ILE A 43 4.10 -2.68 8.44
C ILE A 43 5.61 -2.62 8.48
N CYS A 44 6.18 -1.92 7.51
CA CYS A 44 7.58 -1.58 7.41
C CYS A 44 7.79 -0.16 7.93
N ASP A 45 8.38 -0.02 9.11
CA ASP A 45 8.78 1.28 9.65
C ASP A 45 10.15 1.67 9.11
N THR A 46 10.24 2.84 8.49
CA THR A 46 11.47 3.35 7.86
C THR A 46 12.21 4.36 8.73
N GLY A 47 12.03 4.27 10.05
CA GLY A 47 12.72 5.08 11.04
C GLY A 47 11.83 6.18 11.62
N SER A 48 10.67 5.82 12.16
CA SER A 48 9.81 6.74 12.90
C SER A 48 10.41 7.12 14.26
N THR A 49 10.23 8.39 14.63
CA THR A 49 10.70 8.99 15.87
C THR A 49 9.55 9.51 16.74
N ASP A 50 8.32 9.43 16.25
CA ASP A 50 7.08 9.75 16.94
C ASP A 50 6.40 8.47 17.47
N ARG A 51 5.14 8.55 17.85
CA ARG A 51 4.37 7.43 18.41
C ARG A 51 3.86 6.44 17.36
N THR A 52 4.30 6.54 16.10
CA THR A 52 3.86 5.65 15.00
C THR A 52 3.97 4.18 15.37
N LYS A 53 5.13 3.73 15.91
CA LYS A 53 5.34 2.33 16.28
C LYS A 53 4.44 1.84 17.41
N GLU A 54 4.13 2.71 18.37
CA GLU A 54 3.21 2.40 19.47
C GLU A 54 1.81 2.14 18.90
N ILE A 55 1.33 3.05 18.06
CA ILE A 55 0.03 2.97 17.41
C ILE A 55 -0.09 1.70 16.56
N ILE A 56 0.92 1.37 15.76
CA ILE A 56 0.90 0.17 14.91
C ILE A 56 0.67 -1.09 15.76
N ARG A 57 1.32 -1.18 16.92
CA ARG A 57 1.22 -2.37 17.80
C ARG A 57 -0.19 -2.61 18.35
N GLU A 58 -1.07 -1.62 18.34
CA GLU A 58 -2.50 -1.80 18.67
C GLU A 58 -3.27 -2.58 17.59
N PHE A 59 -2.76 -2.60 16.37
CA PHE A 59 -3.40 -3.24 15.21
C PHE A 59 -2.74 -4.55 14.81
N THR A 60 -1.42 -4.65 14.92
CA THR A 60 -0.64 -5.83 14.52
C THR A 60 0.66 -5.96 15.30
N ALA A 61 1.14 -7.20 15.43
CA ALA A 61 2.49 -7.49 15.91
C ALA A 61 3.52 -7.60 14.77
N GLU A 62 3.10 -7.63 13.50
CA GLU A 62 3.98 -7.79 12.33
C GLU A 62 4.54 -6.43 11.89
N VAL A 63 5.42 -5.86 12.73
CA VAL A 63 6.13 -4.59 12.50
C VAL A 63 7.60 -4.89 12.24
N TYR A 64 8.11 -4.39 11.12
CA TYR A 64 9.47 -4.62 10.67
C TYR A 64 10.21 -3.29 10.52
N ASP A 65 11.37 -3.18 11.15
CA ASP A 65 12.25 -2.03 10.97
C ASP A 65 13.05 -2.16 9.67
N PHE A 66 13.06 -1.10 8.88
CA PHE A 66 13.83 -1.02 7.65
C PHE A 66 14.63 0.28 7.61
N PRO A 67 15.96 0.23 7.70
CA PRO A 67 16.80 1.43 7.58
C PRO A 67 16.57 2.09 6.22
N TRP A 68 16.16 3.37 6.23
CA TRP A 68 15.85 4.10 5.01
C TRP A 68 17.08 4.24 4.09
N LYS A 69 16.93 3.79 2.85
CA LYS A 69 18.00 3.75 1.83
C LYS A 69 17.76 4.71 0.65
N ASN A 70 16.89 5.71 0.81
CA ASN A 70 16.46 6.58 -0.29
C ASN A 70 15.89 5.80 -1.49
N ASP A 71 15.13 4.76 -1.21
CA ASP A 71 14.56 3.85 -2.19
C ASP A 71 13.23 3.30 -1.67
N PHE A 72 12.13 3.80 -2.24
CA PHE A 72 10.79 3.35 -1.89
C PHE A 72 10.53 1.91 -2.34
N SER A 73 11.02 1.53 -3.53
CA SER A 73 10.82 0.17 -4.02
C SER A 73 11.51 -0.87 -3.14
N ALA A 74 12.69 -0.54 -2.60
CA ALA A 74 13.39 -1.43 -1.69
C ALA A 74 12.60 -1.69 -0.40
N ALA A 75 11.99 -0.64 0.20
CA ALA A 75 11.17 -0.78 1.39
C ALA A 75 9.87 -1.56 1.11
N ARG A 76 9.20 -1.27 -0.02
CA ARG A 76 7.98 -2.00 -0.42
C ARG A 76 8.27 -3.46 -0.77
N ASN A 77 9.36 -3.75 -1.45
CA ASN A 77 9.77 -5.12 -1.75
C ASN A 77 10.11 -5.89 -0.47
N PHE A 78 10.81 -5.26 0.47
CA PHE A 78 11.15 -5.86 1.75
C PHE A 78 9.92 -6.33 2.52
N ILE A 79 8.86 -5.50 2.58
CA ILE A 79 7.64 -5.89 3.31
C ILE A 79 6.80 -6.90 2.53
N SER A 80 6.71 -6.81 1.19
CA SER A 80 5.97 -7.77 0.39
C SER A 80 6.57 -9.18 0.43
N GLU A 81 7.87 -9.32 0.65
CA GLU A 81 8.55 -10.62 0.84
C GLU A 81 8.15 -11.34 2.14
N LYS A 82 7.55 -10.64 3.12
CA LYS A 82 7.08 -11.21 4.38
C LYS A 82 5.67 -11.76 4.29
N VAL A 83 4.98 -11.54 3.18
CA VAL A 83 3.60 -11.97 2.98
C VAL A 83 3.49 -13.49 2.92
N SER A 84 2.49 -14.03 3.62
CA SER A 84 2.16 -15.46 3.66
C SER A 84 0.71 -15.77 3.30
N THR A 85 -0.06 -14.78 2.86
CA THR A 85 -1.45 -14.88 2.40
C THR A 85 -1.50 -15.11 0.88
N ASP A 86 -2.69 -15.44 0.34
CA ASP A 86 -2.87 -15.68 -1.09
C ASP A 86 -2.62 -14.44 -1.93
N TYR A 87 -2.99 -13.27 -1.37
CA TYR A 87 -2.82 -11.95 -1.97
C TYR A 87 -2.25 -10.97 -0.96
N TRP A 88 -1.69 -9.88 -1.47
CA TRP A 88 -1.34 -8.72 -0.68
C TRP A 88 -1.86 -7.45 -1.34
N MET A 89 -2.19 -6.48 -0.51
CA MET A 89 -2.58 -5.14 -0.96
C MET A 89 -1.65 -4.12 -0.31
N TRP A 90 -1.49 -2.97 -0.93
CA TRP A 90 -0.72 -1.88 -0.37
C TRP A 90 -1.54 -0.61 -0.28
N LEU A 91 -1.26 0.18 0.76
CA LEU A 91 -1.81 1.51 0.98
C LEU A 91 -0.71 2.40 1.56
N ASP A 92 -0.81 3.69 1.28
CA ASP A 92 -0.03 4.71 1.97
C ASP A 92 -0.74 5.14 3.27
N ALA A 93 0.01 5.69 4.23
CA ALA A 93 -0.55 6.04 5.53
C ALA A 93 -1.62 7.15 5.45
N ASP A 94 -1.51 8.01 4.43
CA ASP A 94 -2.42 9.12 4.15
C ASP A 94 -3.52 8.77 3.11
N ASP A 95 -3.58 7.50 2.68
CA ASP A 95 -4.72 7.01 1.89
C ASP A 95 -6.00 6.96 2.74
N MET A 96 -7.13 7.17 2.07
CA MET A 96 -8.47 7.02 2.61
C MET A 96 -9.32 6.15 1.70
N ILE A 97 -10.22 5.38 2.32
CA ILE A 97 -11.23 4.60 1.62
C ILE A 97 -12.58 4.95 2.25
N THR A 98 -13.54 5.40 1.45
CA THR A 98 -14.89 5.72 1.95
C THR A 98 -15.61 4.47 2.45
N GLN A 99 -16.63 4.63 3.29
CA GLN A 99 -17.41 3.49 3.81
C GLN A 99 -18.02 2.64 2.69
N GLU A 100 -18.48 3.27 1.62
CA GLU A 100 -18.99 2.56 0.45
C GLU A 100 -17.89 1.72 -0.22
N ASN A 101 -16.69 2.29 -0.43
CA ASN A 101 -15.58 1.56 -1.03
C ASN A 101 -15.00 0.48 -0.10
N LEU A 102 -15.04 0.67 1.24
CA LEU A 102 -14.70 -0.39 2.20
C LEU A 102 -15.68 -1.57 2.10
N TYR A 103 -16.97 -1.31 1.96
CA TYR A 103 -17.97 -2.35 1.74
C TYR A 103 -17.71 -3.11 0.42
N ARG A 104 -17.46 -2.38 -0.67
CA ARG A 104 -17.10 -2.97 -1.97
C ARG A 104 -15.82 -3.80 -1.90
N LEU A 105 -14.80 -3.34 -1.14
CA LEU A 105 -13.54 -4.06 -0.94
C LEU A 105 -13.77 -5.37 -0.19
N LYS A 106 -14.63 -5.36 0.83
CA LYS A 106 -15.01 -6.57 1.55
C LYS A 106 -15.71 -7.57 0.64
N GLN A 107 -16.67 -7.13 -0.17
CA GLN A 107 -17.34 -7.99 -1.16
C GLN A 107 -16.35 -8.52 -2.20
N LEU A 108 -15.45 -7.68 -2.70
CA LEU A 108 -14.41 -8.11 -3.64
C LEU A 108 -13.57 -9.24 -3.05
N LYS A 109 -13.13 -9.12 -1.79
CA LYS A 109 -12.38 -10.18 -1.11
C LYS A 109 -13.16 -11.50 -1.07
N GLU A 110 -14.48 -11.45 -0.85
CA GLU A 110 -15.34 -12.65 -0.78
C GLU A 110 -15.56 -13.31 -2.13
N THR A 111 -15.45 -12.56 -3.24
CA THR A 111 -15.81 -13.00 -4.59
C THR A 111 -14.63 -13.04 -5.57
N LEU A 112 -13.43 -12.61 -5.16
CA LEU A 112 -12.28 -12.55 -6.03
C LEU A 112 -11.91 -13.95 -6.54
N SER A 113 -11.87 -14.08 -7.86
CA SER A 113 -11.45 -15.33 -8.50
C SER A 113 -9.98 -15.63 -8.16
N PRO A 114 -9.65 -16.86 -7.76
CA PRO A 114 -8.26 -17.25 -7.55
C PRO A 114 -7.40 -17.22 -8.84
N ASN A 115 -8.03 -17.08 -10.02
CA ASN A 115 -7.33 -16.89 -11.28
C ASN A 115 -6.94 -15.43 -11.54
N THR A 116 -7.42 -14.47 -10.75
CA THR A 116 -6.99 -13.06 -10.85
C THR A 116 -5.57 -12.93 -10.34
N ASP A 117 -4.69 -12.32 -11.12
CA ASP A 117 -3.31 -12.08 -10.73
C ASP A 117 -3.12 -10.69 -10.09
N MET A 118 -3.90 -9.71 -10.55
CA MET A 118 -3.81 -8.33 -10.09
C MET A 118 -5.19 -7.65 -10.12
N VAL A 119 -5.46 -6.82 -9.11
CA VAL A 119 -6.62 -5.91 -9.12
C VAL A 119 -6.12 -4.47 -9.22
N MET A 120 -6.55 -3.79 -10.26
CA MET A 120 -6.36 -2.35 -10.44
C MET A 120 -7.55 -1.62 -9.82
N MET A 121 -7.26 -0.60 -9.02
CA MET A 121 -8.27 0.27 -8.40
C MET A 121 -8.03 1.72 -8.77
N ASP A 122 -9.10 2.50 -8.75
CA ASP A 122 -9.05 3.92 -9.06
C ASP A 122 -8.38 4.69 -7.91
N TYR A 123 -7.28 5.38 -8.18
CA TYR A 123 -6.50 6.14 -7.21
C TYR A 123 -6.68 7.63 -7.47
N VAL A 124 -7.43 8.28 -6.60
CA VAL A 124 -7.72 9.72 -6.66
C VAL A 124 -6.61 10.48 -5.95
N THR A 125 -5.87 11.31 -6.68
CA THR A 125 -4.72 12.05 -6.14
C THR A 125 -4.92 13.55 -6.10
N ASP A 126 -5.97 14.05 -6.77
CA ASP A 126 -6.28 15.48 -6.79
C ASP A 126 -7.79 15.72 -6.70
N PHE A 127 -8.17 16.85 -6.11
CA PHE A 127 -9.56 17.20 -5.80
C PHE A 127 -9.81 18.66 -6.19
N ASP A 128 -11.02 18.92 -6.68
CA ASP A 128 -11.48 20.28 -6.97
C ASP A 128 -11.88 21.05 -5.70
N GLU A 129 -12.31 22.30 -5.85
CA GLU A 129 -12.73 23.16 -4.74
C GLU A 129 -13.98 22.65 -4.02
N TRP A 130 -14.78 21.79 -4.65
CA TRP A 130 -15.96 21.13 -4.05
C TRP A 130 -15.64 19.74 -3.51
N ASN A 131 -14.35 19.37 -3.47
CA ASN A 131 -13.89 18.08 -2.98
C ASN A 131 -14.31 16.88 -3.85
N HIS A 132 -14.62 17.09 -5.14
CA HIS A 132 -14.77 16.01 -6.11
C HIS A 132 -13.41 15.61 -6.67
N ALA A 133 -13.31 14.35 -7.11
CA ALA A 133 -12.09 13.86 -7.75
C ALA A 133 -11.81 14.65 -9.04
N ALA A 134 -10.69 15.39 -9.07
CA ALA A 134 -10.22 16.14 -10.23
C ALA A 134 -9.26 15.33 -11.10
N PHE A 135 -8.47 14.46 -10.48
CA PHE A 135 -7.57 13.56 -11.19
C PHE A 135 -7.51 12.20 -10.49
N SER A 136 -7.61 11.15 -11.28
CA SER A 136 -7.41 9.78 -10.83
C SER A 136 -6.69 8.93 -11.87
N CYS A 137 -6.11 7.83 -11.43
CA CYS A 137 -5.51 6.82 -12.31
C CYS A 137 -5.65 5.43 -11.70
N TYR A 138 -5.69 4.42 -12.55
CA TYR A 138 -5.67 3.06 -12.04
C TYR A 138 -4.30 2.70 -11.49
N ARG A 139 -4.29 2.12 -10.28
CA ARG A 139 -3.09 1.59 -9.64
C ARG A 139 -3.31 0.14 -9.22
N GLU A 140 -2.24 -0.60 -9.29
CA GLU A 140 -2.13 -1.99 -8.86
C GLU A 140 -2.29 -2.10 -7.34
N ARG A 141 -3.47 -2.48 -6.83
CA ARG A 141 -3.74 -2.43 -5.38
C ARG A 141 -3.81 -3.78 -4.69
N ILE A 142 -4.27 -4.84 -5.37
CA ILE A 142 -4.22 -6.21 -4.84
C ILE A 142 -3.44 -7.08 -5.80
N LEU A 143 -2.49 -7.82 -5.28
CA LEU A 143 -1.54 -8.60 -6.06
C LEU A 143 -1.47 -10.03 -5.52
N LYS A 144 -1.48 -11.01 -6.41
CA LYS A 144 -1.36 -12.43 -6.06
C LYS A 144 0.05 -12.75 -5.60
N THR A 145 0.20 -13.29 -4.40
CA THR A 145 1.50 -13.55 -3.77
C THR A 145 2.37 -14.50 -4.58
N SER A 146 1.78 -15.55 -5.16
CA SER A 146 2.52 -16.54 -5.97
C SER A 146 3.09 -15.99 -7.27
N ARG A 147 2.68 -14.79 -7.71
CA ARG A 147 3.21 -14.14 -8.93
C ARG A 147 4.51 -13.39 -8.70
N ASN A 148 4.93 -13.21 -7.45
CA ASN A 148 6.19 -12.55 -7.08
C ASN A 148 6.37 -11.16 -7.71
N PHE A 149 5.30 -10.37 -7.77
CA PHE A 149 5.36 -9.00 -8.27
C PHE A 149 6.39 -8.17 -7.50
N ARG A 150 7.12 -7.31 -8.22
CA ARG A 150 8.19 -6.48 -7.67
C ARG A 150 8.02 -5.02 -8.03
N TRP A 151 8.20 -4.18 -7.04
CA TRP A 151 8.30 -2.74 -7.21
C TRP A 151 9.60 -2.37 -7.91
N ARG A 152 9.54 -1.40 -8.81
CA ARG A 152 10.68 -0.84 -9.55
C ARG A 152 10.65 0.69 -9.50
N GLY A 153 11.83 1.30 -9.42
CA GLY A 153 12.01 2.74 -9.31
C GLY A 153 12.20 3.20 -7.88
N ARG A 154 13.22 4.02 -7.64
CA ARG A 154 13.52 4.56 -6.29
C ARG A 154 12.47 5.54 -5.81
N VAL A 155 11.89 6.31 -6.75
CA VAL A 155 10.80 7.26 -6.57
C VAL A 155 9.82 7.05 -7.71
N HIS A 156 8.53 7.32 -7.49
CA HIS A 156 7.44 6.98 -8.43
C HIS A 156 7.45 5.49 -8.78
N GLU A 157 7.71 4.70 -7.77
CA GLU A 157 7.79 3.26 -7.90
C GLU A 157 6.46 2.67 -8.39
N SER A 158 6.59 1.67 -9.25
CA SER A 158 5.46 0.97 -9.84
C SER A 158 5.73 -0.51 -9.99
N ILE A 159 4.66 -1.27 -10.13
CA ILE A 159 4.71 -2.68 -10.51
C ILE A 159 4.21 -2.77 -11.97
N ILE A 160 4.92 -3.50 -12.81
CA ILE A 160 4.48 -3.70 -14.19
C ILE A 160 3.24 -4.60 -14.20
N PRO A 161 2.07 -4.10 -14.68
CA PRO A 161 0.86 -4.91 -14.74
C PRO A 161 1.02 -6.08 -15.73
N THR A 162 0.78 -7.30 -15.23
CA THR A 162 0.88 -8.53 -16.05
C THR A 162 -0.09 -9.60 -15.55
N GLY A 163 -0.45 -10.53 -16.41
CA GLY A 163 -1.36 -11.64 -16.07
C GLY A 163 -2.84 -11.29 -16.19
N ASN A 164 -3.67 -12.00 -15.45
CA ASN A 164 -5.13 -11.75 -15.42
C ASN A 164 -5.44 -10.57 -14.53
N ILE A 165 -5.76 -9.43 -15.14
CA ILE A 165 -5.99 -8.15 -14.46
C ILE A 165 -7.48 -7.89 -14.35
N LEU A 166 -7.95 -7.63 -13.12
CA LEU A 166 -9.29 -7.15 -12.83
C LEU A 166 -9.25 -5.64 -12.58
N TYR A 167 -10.02 -4.86 -13.32
CA TYR A 167 -10.26 -3.45 -13.05
C TYR A 167 -11.47 -3.31 -12.16
N SER A 168 -11.29 -2.71 -10.99
CA SER A 168 -12.34 -2.51 -9.98
C SER A 168 -12.68 -1.03 -9.85
N PRO A 169 -13.98 -0.66 -9.73
CA PRO A 169 -14.39 0.72 -9.50
C PRO A 169 -14.19 1.20 -8.06
N ILE A 170 -13.53 0.41 -7.21
CA ILE A 170 -13.19 0.82 -5.85
C ILE A 170 -12.21 1.99 -5.94
N GLN A 171 -12.54 3.09 -5.24
CA GLN A 171 -11.68 4.26 -5.17
C GLN A 171 -10.89 4.29 -3.88
N ILE A 172 -9.61 4.66 -4.01
CA ILE A 172 -8.71 4.97 -2.91
C ILE A 172 -8.27 6.41 -3.09
N GLU A 173 -8.46 7.23 -2.06
CA GLU A 173 -8.19 8.66 -2.09
C GLU A 173 -6.85 8.96 -1.39
N HIS A 174 -5.98 9.70 -2.04
CA HIS A 174 -4.75 10.20 -1.42
C HIS A 174 -5.01 11.54 -0.73
N ARG A 175 -5.18 11.51 0.59
CA ARG A 175 -5.55 12.67 1.41
C ARG A 175 -4.39 13.14 2.29
N LYS A 176 -3.44 13.84 1.66
CA LYS A 176 -2.28 14.40 2.37
C LYS A 176 -2.72 15.35 3.47
N ILE A 177 -2.22 15.11 4.69
CA ILE A 177 -2.39 16.06 5.81
C ILE A 177 -1.11 16.90 5.99
N LYS A 178 0.05 16.36 5.60
CA LYS A 178 1.32 17.08 5.67
C LYS A 178 1.56 17.87 4.39
N PRO A 179 2.09 19.10 4.47
CA PRO A 179 2.57 19.80 3.28
C PRO A 179 3.58 18.90 2.54
N CYS A 180 3.47 18.88 1.21
CA CYS A 180 4.42 18.12 0.40
C CYS A 180 5.83 18.66 0.64
N SER A 181 6.73 17.86 1.22
CA SER A 181 8.16 18.18 1.21
C SER A 181 8.70 17.86 -0.19
N SER A 182 8.51 18.80 -1.13
CA SER A 182 8.95 18.67 -2.53
C SER A 182 10.45 18.34 -2.67
N PHE A 183 11.24 18.66 -1.66
CA PHE A 183 12.68 18.42 -1.63
C PHE A 183 13.08 16.95 -1.39
N ARG A 184 12.26 16.12 -0.71
CA ARG A 184 12.62 14.72 -0.43
C ARG A 184 12.82 13.93 -1.73
N ASN A 185 11.90 14.03 -2.66
CA ASN A 185 11.96 13.32 -3.94
C ASN A 185 13.13 13.85 -4.79
N LEU A 186 13.38 15.17 -4.76
CA LEU A 186 14.50 15.79 -5.44
C LEU A 186 15.85 15.25 -4.94
N HIS A 187 16.04 15.12 -3.62
CA HIS A 187 17.25 14.53 -3.06
C HIS A 187 17.47 13.07 -3.43
N ILE A 188 16.40 12.30 -3.66
CA ILE A 188 16.50 10.91 -4.12
C ILE A 188 16.88 10.86 -5.61
N TYR A 189 16.41 11.81 -6.42
CA TYR A 189 16.73 11.90 -7.85
C TYR A 189 18.16 12.37 -8.14
N GLN A 190 18.70 13.26 -7.35
CA GLN A 190 20.03 13.85 -7.60
C GLN A 190 21.14 12.80 -7.84
N PRO A 191 21.27 11.69 -7.07
CA PRO A 191 22.28 10.67 -7.34
C PRO A 191 22.07 9.92 -8.68
N VAL A 192 20.80 9.83 -9.15
CA VAL A 192 20.47 9.12 -10.39
C VAL A 192 20.87 9.91 -11.63
N SER A 193 20.73 11.25 -11.60
CA SER A 193 21.13 12.11 -12.73
C SER A 193 22.64 12.14 -12.93
N TYR A 194 23.44 12.07 -11.87
CA TYR A 194 24.92 12.02 -11.96
C TYR A 194 25.45 10.72 -12.57
N THR A 195 24.77 9.59 -12.37
CA THR A 195 25.18 8.31 -12.95
C THR A 195 24.85 8.20 -14.44
N HIS A 196 23.79 8.84 -14.91
CA HIS A 196 23.45 8.85 -16.34
C HIS A 196 24.35 9.81 -17.16
N LEU A 197 24.81 10.91 -16.58
CA LEU A 197 25.71 11.84 -17.25
C LEU A 197 27.15 11.28 -17.43
N ARG A 198 27.60 10.35 -16.59
CA ARG A 198 28.90 9.68 -16.74
C ARG A 198 28.91 8.49 -17.69
N ALA A 199 27.76 8.01 -18.15
CA ALA A 199 27.69 6.88 -19.09
C ALA A 199 27.79 7.33 -20.57
N HIS A 200 27.95 8.62 -20.83
CA HIS A 200 28.10 9.21 -22.17
C HIS A 200 29.42 9.99 -22.37
N GLU A 201 30.37 9.88 -21.44
CA GLU A 201 31.79 10.26 -21.63
C GLU A 201 32.64 8.98 -21.79
#